data_a0e4f6d11323ca7bb91416bcfda3ddd2
#
_entry.id   a0e4f6d11323ca7bb91416bcfda3ddd2
#
_cell.length_a   1.000
_cell.length_b   1.000
_cell.length_c   1.000
_cell.angle_alpha   90.00
_cell.angle_beta   90.00
_cell.angle_gamma   90.00
#
_symmetry.space_group_name_H-M   'P 1'
#
loop_
_entity.id
_entity.type
_entity.pdbx_description
1 polymer ?
#
loop_
_entity_poly.entity_id
_entity_poly.type
_entity_poly.pdbx_seq_one_letter_code
_entity_poly.pdbx_strand_id
1 'polypeptide(L)'
;MWRTFAYTISLLLILSCNFTLVQAQDTIPFPLKIRIGADVSGPVKYYSDKNILNEEGYISVDLNEKRTAFLAIGHLNYKYSQYNYSYLSTGSYVKAGMDFNLLKADKSLGKYWAGIGLRYGLSRFSTEVPFLEKENYWGTETTSLPKKSYWGHFIEVSPGVRTELFKNISLGWSINVRMLLHSGTGKDLKPVYFPGFGDGTKTVSTGINYYIIWSIQYKKINAIMKKEVPEETEEPDDKSTTGTTGTSGTSGNSQQGRIRQ
;
A
#
# COMPACT_ATOMS: atom_id res chain seq x y z
N MET A 1 54.38 -19.07 31.48
CA MET A 1 53.74 -17.85 30.94
C MET A 1 53.91 -17.65 29.44
N TRP A 2 55.06 -17.85 28.85
CA TRP A 2 55.30 -17.66 27.38
C TRP A 2 54.51 -18.64 26.50
N ARG A 3 54.34 -19.90 26.93
CA ARG A 3 53.56 -20.88 26.15
C ARG A 3 52.08 -20.62 26.14
N THR A 4 51.50 -20.13 27.22
CA THR A 4 50.08 -19.75 27.24
C THR A 4 49.80 -18.51 26.40
N PHE A 5 50.74 -17.56 26.33
CA PHE A 5 50.65 -16.39 25.47
C PHE A 5 50.71 -16.75 23.99
N ALA A 6 51.56 -17.71 23.59
CA ALA A 6 51.64 -18.21 22.24
C ALA A 6 50.33 -18.88 21.79
N TYR A 7 49.70 -19.66 22.65
CA TYR A 7 48.41 -20.30 22.35
C TYR A 7 47.26 -19.30 22.22
N THR A 8 47.22 -18.25 23.04
CA THR A 8 46.20 -17.20 22.93
C THR A 8 46.34 -16.38 21.67
N ILE A 9 47.57 -16.04 21.24
CA ILE A 9 47.84 -15.36 19.96
C ILE A 9 47.48 -16.27 18.78
N SER A 10 47.82 -17.55 18.82
CA SER A 10 47.46 -18.50 17.76
C SER A 10 45.93 -18.68 17.65
N LEU A 11 45.23 -18.73 18.77
CA LEU A 11 43.76 -18.79 18.80
C LEU A 11 43.12 -17.51 18.24
N LEU A 12 43.69 -16.35 18.57
CA LEU A 12 43.25 -15.05 18.08
C LEU A 12 43.50 -14.90 16.58
N LEU A 13 44.62 -15.42 16.07
CA LEU A 13 44.95 -15.47 14.64
C LEU A 13 44.00 -16.41 13.87
N ILE A 14 43.66 -17.57 14.44
CA ILE A 14 42.68 -18.50 13.85
C ILE A 14 41.27 -17.89 13.87
N LEU A 15 40.88 -17.15 14.92
CA LEU A 15 39.59 -16.45 14.98
C LEU A 15 39.52 -15.25 14.03
N SER A 16 40.67 -14.58 13.77
CA SER A 16 40.72 -13.49 12.79
C SER A 16 40.77 -13.96 11.32
N CYS A 17 41.13 -15.22 11.09
CA CYS A 17 41.08 -15.87 9.79
C CYS A 17 39.72 -16.43 9.40
N ASN A 18 38.63 -16.02 10.06
CA ASN A 18 37.30 -16.11 9.46
C ASN A 18 37.22 -15.05 8.35
N PHE A 19 37.99 -15.30 7.27
CA PHE A 19 37.72 -14.64 6.01
C PHE A 19 36.27 -14.93 5.68
N THR A 20 35.42 -13.95 5.91
CA THR A 20 34.14 -13.90 5.21
C THR A 20 34.50 -14.08 3.74
N LEU A 21 34.18 -15.24 3.19
CA LEU A 21 34.17 -15.44 1.76
C LEU A 21 33.26 -14.38 1.21
N VAL A 22 33.84 -13.28 0.76
CA VAL A 22 33.12 -12.25 0.00
C VAL A 22 32.77 -12.96 -1.30
N GLN A 23 31.62 -13.64 -1.27
CA GLN A 23 31.01 -14.11 -2.51
C GLN A 23 30.81 -12.87 -3.36
N ALA A 24 31.44 -12.85 -4.52
CA ALA A 24 31.15 -11.82 -5.52
C ALA A 24 29.66 -11.90 -5.83
N GLN A 25 28.87 -10.99 -5.22
CA GLN A 25 27.44 -10.92 -5.43
C GLN A 25 27.25 -10.23 -6.76
N ASP A 26 26.56 -10.90 -7.67
CA ASP A 26 26.15 -10.28 -8.93
C ASP A 26 25.31 -9.04 -8.62
N THR A 27 25.71 -7.91 -9.16
CA THR A 27 25.02 -6.63 -8.95
C THR A 27 24.47 -6.11 -10.27
N ILE A 28 23.31 -5.47 -10.21
CA ILE A 28 22.71 -4.79 -11.36
C ILE A 28 22.62 -3.29 -11.10
N PRO A 29 22.81 -2.44 -12.12
CA PRO A 29 22.62 -1.01 -11.98
C PRO A 29 21.13 -0.72 -11.80
N PHE A 30 20.75 -0.21 -10.64
CA PHE A 30 19.37 0.16 -10.31
C PHE A 30 19.21 1.69 -10.29
N PRO A 31 18.30 2.28 -11.10
CA PRO A 31 18.08 3.72 -11.13
C PRO A 31 17.23 4.17 -9.95
N LEU A 32 17.74 5.10 -9.14
CA LEU A 32 16.98 5.83 -8.15
C LEU A 32 16.31 7.04 -8.81
N LYS A 33 15.02 7.22 -8.55
CA LYS A 33 14.18 8.24 -9.19
C LYS A 33 13.53 9.15 -8.17
N ILE A 34 13.38 10.43 -8.55
CA ILE A 34 12.43 11.35 -7.95
C ILE A 34 11.18 11.29 -8.80
N ARG A 35 10.01 11.22 -8.16
CA ARG A 35 8.72 11.13 -8.85
C ARG A 35 7.79 12.22 -8.34
N ILE A 36 7.07 12.81 -9.28
CA ILE A 36 5.98 13.74 -9.02
C ILE A 36 4.73 13.09 -9.62
N GLY A 37 3.69 12.92 -8.81
CA GLY A 37 2.46 12.28 -9.22
C GLY A 37 1.24 13.11 -8.87
N ALA A 38 0.20 12.98 -9.68
CA ALA A 38 -1.11 13.54 -9.42
C ALA A 38 -2.16 12.43 -9.40
N ASP A 39 -3.08 12.51 -8.44
CA ASP A 39 -4.23 11.61 -8.37
C ASP A 39 -5.31 12.07 -9.35
N VAL A 40 -5.63 11.22 -10.30
CA VAL A 40 -6.70 11.48 -11.28
C VAL A 40 -8.06 10.96 -10.84
N SER A 41 -8.13 10.18 -9.77
CA SER A 41 -9.39 9.62 -9.26
C SER A 41 -10.33 10.70 -8.71
N GLY A 42 -9.79 11.76 -8.12
CA GLY A 42 -10.55 12.89 -7.61
C GLY A 42 -11.26 13.68 -8.71
N PRO A 43 -10.56 14.20 -9.72
CA PRO A 43 -11.18 14.84 -10.87
C PRO A 43 -12.20 13.97 -11.60
N VAL A 44 -11.94 12.67 -11.75
CA VAL A 44 -12.89 11.73 -12.37
C VAL A 44 -14.16 11.60 -11.53
N LYS A 45 -14.05 11.49 -10.21
CA LYS A 45 -15.20 11.49 -9.30
C LYS A 45 -16.00 12.78 -9.38
N TYR A 46 -15.32 13.93 -9.44
CA TYR A 46 -15.98 15.22 -9.59
C TYR A 46 -16.76 15.33 -10.90
N TYR A 47 -16.30 14.69 -11.98
CA TYR A 47 -17.06 14.65 -13.23
C TYR A 47 -18.39 13.90 -13.07
N SER A 48 -18.39 12.81 -12.29
CA SER A 48 -19.59 12.00 -12.00
C SER A 48 -20.47 12.60 -10.90
N ASP A 49 -19.87 13.18 -9.88
CA ASP A 49 -20.54 13.85 -8.75
C ASP A 49 -19.89 15.20 -8.45
N LYS A 50 -20.55 16.28 -8.90
CA LYS A 50 -20.09 17.66 -8.72
C LYS A 50 -20.00 18.11 -7.26
N ASN A 51 -20.48 17.31 -6.34
CA ASN A 51 -20.46 17.61 -4.93
C ASN A 51 -19.16 17.23 -4.23
N ILE A 52 -18.31 16.43 -4.87
CA ILE A 52 -17.05 15.94 -4.28
C ILE A 52 -15.88 16.30 -5.17
N LEU A 53 -15.08 17.28 -4.78
CA LEU A 53 -13.80 17.59 -5.39
C LEU A 53 -12.69 17.26 -4.42
N ASN A 54 -11.89 16.25 -4.72
CA ASN A 54 -10.71 15.88 -3.95
C ASN A 54 -9.50 15.82 -4.88
N GLU A 55 -8.54 16.69 -4.65
CA GLU A 55 -7.33 16.81 -5.44
C GLU A 55 -6.13 16.42 -4.59
N GLU A 56 -5.25 15.57 -5.10
CA GLU A 56 -4.03 15.15 -4.41
C GLU A 56 -2.86 15.12 -5.38
N GLY A 57 -1.76 15.76 -4.98
CA GLY A 57 -0.48 15.66 -5.63
C GLY A 57 0.56 15.12 -4.66
N TYR A 58 1.58 14.42 -5.17
CA TYR A 58 2.65 13.92 -4.33
C TYR A 58 4.02 14.01 -4.98
N ILE A 59 5.03 14.00 -4.13
CA ILE A 59 6.42 13.80 -4.50
C ILE A 59 6.95 12.58 -3.74
N SER A 60 7.77 11.77 -4.43
CA SER A 60 8.44 10.66 -3.78
C SER A 60 9.87 10.52 -4.27
N VAL A 61 10.76 10.08 -3.38
CA VAL A 61 12.20 9.98 -3.62
C VAL A 61 12.65 8.58 -3.21
N ASP A 62 13.25 7.84 -4.14
CA ASP A 62 13.84 6.54 -3.85
C ASP A 62 15.09 6.74 -2.98
N LEU A 63 15.11 6.14 -1.81
CA LEU A 63 16.27 6.12 -0.93
C LEU A 63 17.21 4.96 -1.28
N ASN A 64 16.63 3.84 -1.65
CA ASN A 64 17.29 2.64 -2.17
C ASN A 64 16.31 1.83 -3.03
N GLU A 65 16.70 0.62 -3.47
CA GLU A 65 15.86 -0.26 -4.30
C GLU A 65 14.55 -0.70 -3.62
N LYS A 66 14.49 -0.63 -2.28
CA LYS A 66 13.35 -1.12 -1.47
C LYS A 66 12.54 -0.02 -0.81
N ARG A 67 13.12 1.15 -0.55
CA ARG A 67 12.51 2.19 0.27
C ARG A 67 12.42 3.49 -0.51
N THR A 68 11.23 4.11 -0.46
CA THR A 68 10.94 5.40 -1.10
C THR A 68 10.31 6.31 -0.06
N ALA A 69 10.86 7.50 0.15
CA ALA A 69 10.21 8.54 0.95
C ALA A 69 9.05 9.13 0.16
N PHE A 70 7.94 9.42 0.83
CA PHE A 70 6.70 9.89 0.22
C PHE A 70 6.15 11.10 0.96
N LEU A 71 5.73 12.10 0.19
CA LEU A 71 5.05 13.29 0.70
C LEU A 71 3.92 13.67 -0.27
N ALA A 72 2.72 13.83 0.24
CA ALA A 72 1.57 14.27 -0.54
C ALA A 72 0.87 15.46 0.10
N ILE A 73 0.25 16.28 -0.73
CA ILE A 73 -0.63 17.37 -0.32
C ILE A 73 -1.91 17.26 -1.12
N GLY A 74 -3.04 17.55 -0.46
CA GLY A 74 -4.32 17.54 -1.13
C GLY A 74 -5.30 18.53 -0.56
N HIS A 75 -6.36 18.76 -1.33
CA HIS A 75 -7.47 19.64 -0.96
C HIS A 75 -8.79 18.94 -1.23
N LEU A 76 -9.74 19.12 -0.33
CA LEU A 76 -11.10 18.61 -0.45
C LEU A 76 -12.10 19.75 -0.41
N ASN A 77 -13.06 19.69 -1.31
CA ASN A 77 -14.31 20.46 -1.24
C ASN A 77 -15.46 19.47 -1.38
N TYR A 78 -16.24 19.33 -0.32
CA TYR A 78 -17.36 18.40 -0.24
C TYR A 78 -18.64 19.17 0.09
N LYS A 79 -19.67 18.98 -0.73
CA LYS A 79 -21.00 19.54 -0.56
C LYS A 79 -22.01 18.40 -0.54
N TYR A 80 -22.83 18.37 0.46
CA TYR A 80 -23.91 17.41 0.56
C TYR A 80 -25.20 18.15 0.83
N SER A 81 -26.25 17.88 0.08
CA SER A 81 -27.54 18.52 0.26
C SER A 81 -28.63 17.49 0.01
N GLN A 82 -29.47 17.30 1.00
CA GLN A 82 -30.73 16.56 0.91
C GLN A 82 -31.88 17.43 1.35
N TYR A 83 -33.09 16.92 1.24
CA TYR A 83 -34.33 17.67 1.57
C TYR A 83 -34.27 18.32 2.95
N ASN A 84 -33.78 17.62 3.96
CA ASN A 84 -33.79 18.02 5.37
C ASN A 84 -32.39 18.32 5.94
N TYR A 85 -31.34 18.25 5.14
CA TYR A 85 -29.97 18.38 5.63
C TYR A 85 -29.00 18.87 4.55
N SER A 86 -28.22 19.90 4.89
CA SER A 86 -27.14 20.41 4.07
C SER A 86 -25.85 20.45 4.86
N TYR A 87 -24.77 19.94 4.28
CA TYR A 87 -23.47 19.84 4.92
C TYR A 87 -22.36 20.26 3.95
N LEU A 88 -21.47 21.11 4.44
CA LEU A 88 -20.31 21.59 3.71
C LEU A 88 -19.05 21.21 4.47
N SER A 89 -18.05 20.66 3.78
CA SER A 89 -16.74 20.41 4.33
C SER A 89 -15.67 20.83 3.33
N THR A 90 -14.73 21.63 3.76
CA THR A 90 -13.59 22.06 2.95
C THR A 90 -12.34 22.08 3.78
N GLY A 91 -11.23 21.66 3.20
CA GLY A 91 -9.95 21.65 3.89
C GLY A 91 -8.82 21.05 3.09
N SER A 92 -7.62 21.15 3.65
CA SER A 92 -6.41 20.65 3.07
C SER A 92 -5.75 19.63 3.99
N TYR A 93 -4.96 18.75 3.41
CA TYR A 93 -4.25 17.72 4.15
C TYR A 93 -2.85 17.50 3.59
N VAL A 94 -2.00 16.98 4.43
CA VAL A 94 -0.65 16.54 4.08
C VAL A 94 -0.48 15.11 4.55
N LYS A 95 0.16 14.29 3.75
CA LYS A 95 0.55 12.91 4.11
C LYS A 95 2.06 12.77 3.95
N ALA A 96 2.71 12.19 4.94
CA ALA A 96 4.13 11.87 4.88
C ALA A 96 4.36 10.42 5.31
N GLY A 97 5.32 9.75 4.70
CA GLY A 97 5.58 8.35 5.01
C GLY A 97 6.63 7.70 4.13
N MET A 98 6.57 6.39 4.07
CA MET A 98 7.50 5.58 3.28
C MET A 98 6.74 4.50 2.52
N ASP A 99 7.15 4.27 1.29
CA ASP A 99 6.71 3.17 0.46
C ASP A 99 7.81 2.09 0.43
N PHE A 100 7.40 0.83 0.58
CA PHE A 100 8.28 -0.34 0.60
C PHE A 100 8.04 -1.16 -0.66
N ASN A 101 9.08 -1.32 -1.48
CA ASN A 101 9.03 -2.14 -2.68
C ASN A 101 9.23 -3.61 -2.30
N LEU A 102 8.29 -4.47 -2.67
CA LEU A 102 8.34 -5.91 -2.46
C LEU A 102 8.99 -6.65 -3.63
N LEU A 103 9.12 -5.99 -4.79
CA LEU A 103 9.77 -6.59 -5.93
C LEU A 103 11.28 -6.65 -5.73
N LYS A 104 11.90 -7.73 -6.18
CA LYS A 104 13.35 -7.85 -6.28
C LYS A 104 13.89 -6.85 -7.32
N ALA A 105 15.13 -6.38 -7.14
CA ALA A 105 15.72 -5.36 -8.01
C ALA A 105 15.82 -5.81 -9.48
N ASP A 106 16.11 -7.09 -9.71
CA ASP A 106 16.19 -7.73 -11.04
C ASP A 106 14.83 -7.73 -11.76
N LYS A 107 13.73 -7.97 -11.03
CA LYS A 107 12.37 -7.98 -11.58
C LYS A 107 11.80 -6.56 -11.75
N SER A 108 12.15 -5.65 -10.85
CA SER A 108 11.63 -4.28 -10.91
C SER A 108 12.33 -3.42 -11.98
N LEU A 109 13.65 -3.61 -12.17
CA LEU A 109 14.52 -2.83 -13.07
C LEU A 109 14.30 -1.30 -12.97
N GLY A 110 13.73 -0.83 -11.86
CA GLY A 110 13.32 0.57 -11.68
C GLY A 110 12.14 1.01 -12.54
N LYS A 111 11.50 0.10 -13.28
CA LYS A 111 10.32 0.34 -14.12
C LYS A 111 9.02 -0.11 -13.46
N TYR A 112 9.09 -1.21 -12.74
CA TYR A 112 7.96 -1.82 -12.04
C TYR A 112 8.12 -1.65 -10.55
N TRP A 113 7.02 -1.40 -9.89
CA TRP A 113 6.97 -1.32 -8.43
C TRP A 113 5.67 -2.00 -7.97
N ALA A 114 5.78 -2.88 -7.01
CA ALA A 114 4.65 -3.41 -6.26
C ALA A 114 5.04 -3.42 -4.79
N GLY A 115 4.21 -2.86 -3.95
CA GLY A 115 4.60 -2.68 -2.57
C GLY A 115 3.51 -2.13 -1.68
N ILE A 116 3.92 -1.70 -0.50
CA ILE A 116 3.04 -1.19 0.54
C ILE A 116 3.58 0.16 1.01
N GLY A 117 2.73 1.18 0.98
CA GLY A 117 2.99 2.48 1.59
C GLY A 117 2.47 2.51 3.02
N LEU A 118 3.22 3.14 3.92
CA LEU A 118 2.79 3.46 5.28
C LEU A 118 2.93 4.97 5.47
N ARG A 119 1.82 5.65 5.77
CA ARG A 119 1.76 7.10 5.76
C ARG A 119 1.00 7.62 6.97
N TYR A 120 1.42 8.76 7.46
CA TYR A 120 0.71 9.55 8.46
C TYR A 120 0.11 10.78 7.80
N GLY A 121 -1.18 11.01 8.00
CA GLY A 121 -1.92 12.13 7.45
C GLY A 121 -2.32 13.12 8.53
N LEU A 122 -2.11 14.41 8.23
CA LEU A 122 -2.57 15.54 9.02
C LEU A 122 -3.50 16.39 8.16
N SER A 123 -4.67 16.73 8.68
CA SER A 123 -5.68 17.49 7.97
C SER A 123 -6.16 18.68 8.79
N ARG A 124 -6.33 19.81 8.11
CA ARG A 124 -7.02 20.98 8.64
C ARG A 124 -8.24 21.26 7.78
N PHE A 125 -9.42 21.27 8.37
CA PHE A 125 -10.65 21.42 7.64
C PHE A 125 -11.67 22.22 8.42
N SER A 126 -12.66 22.74 7.71
CA SER A 126 -13.82 23.40 8.30
C SER A 126 -15.10 22.73 7.84
N THR A 127 -16.03 22.62 8.76
CA THR A 127 -17.37 22.08 8.49
C THR A 127 -18.42 23.11 8.84
N GLU A 128 -19.52 23.07 8.10
CA GLU A 128 -20.67 23.92 8.27
C GLU A 128 -21.94 23.11 7.96
N VAL A 129 -22.98 23.29 8.74
CA VAL A 129 -24.33 22.76 8.48
C VAL A 129 -25.27 23.94 8.29
N PRO A 130 -25.40 24.45 7.06
CA PRO A 130 -26.25 25.62 6.80
C PRO A 130 -27.73 25.37 7.11
N PHE A 131 -28.16 24.11 6.95
CA PHE A 131 -29.54 23.74 7.10
C PHE A 131 -29.65 22.31 7.67
N LEU A 132 -30.40 22.21 8.77
CA LEU A 132 -30.79 20.94 9.38
C LEU A 132 -32.22 21.07 9.87
N GLU A 133 -33.09 20.26 9.32
CA GLU A 133 -34.51 20.16 9.70
C GLU A 133 -34.72 18.91 10.54
N LYS A 134 -35.32 19.08 11.71
CA LYS A 134 -35.73 18.01 12.61
C LYS A 134 -37.24 18.03 12.74
N GLU A 135 -37.84 16.95 12.32
CA GLU A 135 -39.24 16.73 12.56
C GLU A 135 -39.44 16.06 13.93
N ASN A 136 -40.26 16.63 14.77
CA ASN A 136 -40.60 16.09 16.07
C ASN A 136 -42.13 16.08 16.25
N TYR A 137 -42.64 15.51 17.33
CA TYR A 137 -44.07 15.39 17.62
C TYR A 137 -44.80 16.76 17.66
N TRP A 138 -44.08 17.84 17.96
CA TRP A 138 -44.62 19.17 18.13
C TRP A 138 -44.51 20.06 16.88
N GLY A 139 -43.91 19.54 15.82
CA GLY A 139 -43.69 20.25 14.58
C GLY A 139 -42.27 20.13 14.04
N THR A 140 -41.97 20.91 13.03
CA THR A 140 -40.67 20.94 12.35
C THR A 140 -39.81 22.05 12.92
N GLU A 141 -38.61 21.75 13.39
CA GLU A 141 -37.59 22.68 13.85
C GLU A 141 -36.44 22.76 12.87
N THR A 142 -36.12 23.99 12.45
CA THR A 142 -34.98 24.26 11.57
C THR A 142 -33.86 24.86 12.40
N THR A 143 -32.65 24.28 12.26
CA THR A 143 -31.45 24.77 12.92
C THR A 143 -30.27 24.82 11.95
N SER A 144 -29.22 25.52 12.32
CA SER A 144 -27.97 25.59 11.56
C SER A 144 -26.77 25.52 12.50
N LEU A 145 -25.67 24.97 12.02
CA LEU A 145 -24.41 24.98 12.75
C LEU A 145 -23.40 25.85 12.00
N PRO A 146 -22.85 26.88 12.66
CA PRO A 146 -21.91 27.78 12.04
C PRO A 146 -20.61 27.09 11.65
N LYS A 147 -19.92 27.65 10.69
CA LYS A 147 -18.62 27.19 10.24
C LYS A 147 -17.62 27.11 11.39
N LYS A 148 -17.06 25.92 11.61
CA LYS A 148 -15.99 25.68 12.60
C LYS A 148 -14.83 24.94 11.95
N SER A 149 -13.60 25.31 12.36
CA SER A 149 -12.37 24.68 11.87
C SER A 149 -11.86 23.66 12.86
N TYR A 150 -11.34 22.55 12.33
CA TYR A 150 -10.87 21.41 13.08
C TYR A 150 -9.52 20.92 12.53
N TRP A 151 -8.79 20.22 13.38
CA TRP A 151 -7.61 19.47 13.01
C TRP A 151 -7.87 17.98 13.26
N GLY A 152 -7.40 17.16 12.36
CA GLY A 152 -7.50 15.73 12.55
C GLY A 152 -6.32 15.02 11.93
N HIS A 153 -6.08 13.78 12.35
CA HIS A 153 -4.97 13.00 11.87
C HIS A 153 -5.33 11.51 11.80
N PHE A 154 -4.68 10.84 10.89
CA PHE A 154 -4.94 9.43 10.57
C PHE A 154 -3.67 8.73 10.09
N ILE A 155 -3.70 7.40 10.11
CA ILE A 155 -2.69 6.54 9.50
C ILE A 155 -3.28 5.93 8.24
N GLU A 156 -2.47 5.80 7.19
CA GLU A 156 -2.83 5.19 5.93
C GLU A 156 -1.86 4.05 5.61
N VAL A 157 -2.42 2.88 5.27
CA VAL A 157 -1.72 1.76 4.65
C VAL A 157 -2.16 1.67 3.21
N SER A 158 -1.21 1.65 2.28
CA SER A 158 -1.47 1.82 0.85
C SER A 158 -0.74 0.77 0.02
N PRO A 159 -1.25 -0.48 -0.05
CA PRO A 159 -0.79 -1.42 -1.05
C PRO A 159 -1.09 -0.90 -2.46
N GLY A 160 -0.15 -1.11 -3.38
CA GLY A 160 -0.31 -0.62 -4.74
C GLY A 160 0.71 -1.15 -5.70
N VAL A 161 0.52 -0.79 -6.96
CA VAL A 161 1.41 -1.12 -8.06
C VAL A 161 1.62 0.11 -8.94
N ARG A 162 2.77 0.15 -9.59
CA ARG A 162 3.16 1.19 -10.53
C ARG A 162 3.96 0.57 -11.66
N THR A 163 3.71 1.04 -12.88
CA THR A 163 4.44 0.63 -14.08
C THR A 163 4.84 1.85 -14.92
N GLU A 164 6.05 1.85 -15.43
CA GLU A 164 6.51 2.85 -16.39
C GLU A 164 6.02 2.45 -17.79
N LEU A 165 5.17 3.28 -18.39
CA LEU A 165 4.63 3.07 -19.74
C LEU A 165 5.54 3.68 -20.80
N PHE A 166 5.97 4.91 -20.57
CA PHE A 166 6.86 5.64 -21.45
C PHE A 166 8.07 6.09 -20.65
N LYS A 167 9.13 6.47 -21.35
CA LYS A 167 10.30 7.06 -20.68
C LYS A 167 9.86 8.18 -19.76
N ASN A 168 10.09 8.01 -18.46
CA ASN A 168 9.77 8.96 -17.39
C ASN A 168 8.27 9.10 -17.02
N ILE A 169 7.34 8.44 -17.72
CA ILE A 169 5.92 8.49 -17.39
C ILE A 169 5.46 7.12 -16.93
N SER A 170 4.88 7.09 -15.74
CA SER A 170 4.35 5.88 -15.12
C SER A 170 2.88 6.06 -14.75
N LEU A 171 2.14 4.97 -14.79
CA LEU A 171 0.83 4.86 -14.16
C LEU A 171 0.93 4.02 -12.90
N GLY A 172 0.16 4.41 -11.91
CA GLY A 172 0.06 3.68 -10.66
C GLY A 172 -1.37 3.64 -10.15
N TRP A 173 -1.68 2.62 -9.38
CA TRP A 173 -2.89 2.57 -8.60
C TRP A 173 -2.59 2.01 -7.21
N SER A 174 -3.40 2.41 -6.25
CA SER A 174 -3.30 1.92 -4.87
C SER A 174 -4.67 1.80 -4.24
N ILE A 175 -4.79 0.81 -3.37
CA ILE A 175 -5.89 0.69 -2.42
C ILE A 175 -5.41 1.32 -1.13
N ASN A 176 -6.18 2.24 -0.57
CA ASN A 176 -5.81 2.92 0.66
C ASN A 176 -6.75 2.50 1.77
N VAL A 177 -6.18 2.02 2.86
CA VAL A 177 -6.90 1.74 4.10
C VAL A 177 -6.43 2.76 5.13
N ARG A 178 -7.35 3.58 5.63
CA ARG A 178 -7.07 4.69 6.52
C ARG A 178 -7.74 4.45 7.85
N MET A 179 -7.00 4.64 8.93
CA MET A 179 -7.51 4.54 10.29
C MET A 179 -7.45 5.92 10.95
N LEU A 180 -8.59 6.40 11.42
CA LEU A 180 -8.71 7.67 12.10
C LEU A 180 -8.15 7.57 13.50
N LEU A 181 -7.19 8.42 13.83
CA LEU A 181 -6.65 8.54 15.17
C LEU A 181 -7.41 9.60 15.97
N HIS A 182 -7.67 10.75 15.33
CA HIS A 182 -8.38 11.84 15.98
C HIS A 182 -9.03 12.75 14.92
N SER A 183 -10.30 13.09 15.10
CA SER A 183 -11.04 13.97 14.16
C SER A 183 -11.02 15.43 14.55
N GLY A 184 -10.55 15.78 15.75
CA GLY A 184 -10.58 17.14 16.28
C GLY A 184 -11.99 17.67 16.59
N THR A 185 -13.02 16.98 16.16
CA THR A 185 -14.42 17.33 16.46
C THR A 185 -14.80 16.75 17.81
N GLY A 186 -15.55 17.53 18.62
CA GLY A 186 -16.08 17.05 19.90
C GLY A 186 -17.07 15.88 19.70
N LYS A 187 -17.63 15.37 20.81
CA LYS A 187 -18.61 14.28 20.80
C LYS A 187 -19.89 14.64 20.04
N ASP A 188 -20.17 15.91 19.88
CA ASP A 188 -21.45 16.43 19.39
C ASP A 188 -21.55 16.50 17.85
N LEU A 189 -20.42 16.52 17.15
CA LEU A 189 -20.40 16.59 15.69
C LEU A 189 -19.35 15.66 15.11
N LYS A 190 -19.78 14.57 14.46
CA LYS A 190 -18.90 13.76 13.63
C LYS A 190 -18.88 14.34 12.22
N PRO A 191 -17.70 14.62 11.63
CA PRO A 191 -17.62 15.10 10.25
C PRO A 191 -18.14 14.01 9.32
N VAL A 192 -19.04 14.36 8.40
CA VAL A 192 -19.54 13.41 7.38
C VAL A 192 -18.43 13.02 6.42
N TYR A 193 -17.62 13.99 6.02
CA TYR A 193 -16.50 13.77 5.15
C TYR A 193 -15.27 14.57 5.63
N PHE A 194 -14.11 13.91 5.65
CA PHE A 194 -12.89 14.41 6.25
C PHE A 194 -11.77 14.42 5.21
N PRO A 195 -11.10 15.57 4.95
CA PRO A 195 -10.07 15.68 3.92
C PRO A 195 -8.93 14.69 4.11
N GLY A 196 -8.57 13.99 3.04
CA GLY A 196 -7.52 12.99 3.04
C GLY A 196 -7.88 11.66 3.66
N PHE A 197 -8.91 11.60 4.50
CA PHE A 197 -9.39 10.38 5.15
C PHE A 197 -10.57 9.76 4.41
N GLY A 198 -11.57 10.55 4.06
CA GLY A 198 -12.80 10.10 3.43
C GLY A 198 -14.01 10.17 4.36
N ASP A 199 -14.79 9.09 4.49
CA ASP A 199 -15.97 9.01 5.34
C ASP A 199 -15.60 9.18 6.83
N GLY A 200 -15.86 10.35 7.38
CA GLY A 200 -15.52 10.72 8.75
C GLY A 200 -16.46 10.14 9.81
N THR A 201 -17.54 9.48 9.40
CA THR A 201 -18.46 8.78 10.32
C THR A 201 -17.88 7.45 10.81
N LYS A 202 -16.89 6.91 10.08
CA LYS A 202 -16.24 5.62 10.34
C LYS A 202 -14.85 5.81 10.95
N THR A 203 -14.41 4.83 11.74
CA THR A 203 -13.03 4.77 12.25
C THR A 203 -12.04 4.32 11.17
N VAL A 204 -12.51 3.52 10.21
CA VAL A 204 -11.72 3.02 9.09
C VAL A 204 -12.38 3.43 7.79
N SER A 205 -11.61 4.02 6.89
CA SER A 205 -12.04 4.42 5.55
C SER A 205 -11.16 3.74 4.50
N THR A 206 -11.77 3.30 3.41
CA THR A 206 -11.06 2.70 2.27
C THR A 206 -11.24 3.54 1.02
N GLY A 207 -10.29 3.47 0.12
CA GLY A 207 -10.36 4.19 -1.15
C GLY A 207 -9.42 3.59 -2.18
N ILE A 208 -9.63 3.96 -3.43
CA ILE A 208 -8.76 3.60 -4.55
C ILE A 208 -8.31 4.91 -5.20
N ASN A 209 -7.01 5.01 -5.45
CA ASN A 209 -6.40 6.14 -6.13
C ASN A 209 -5.71 5.67 -7.41
N TYR A 210 -5.75 6.50 -8.45
CA TYR A 210 -5.07 6.30 -9.72
C TYR A 210 -4.15 7.48 -9.97
N TYR A 211 -2.88 7.20 -10.24
CA TYR A 211 -1.85 8.22 -10.36
C TYR A 211 -1.25 8.25 -11.76
N ILE A 212 -1.10 9.46 -12.30
CA ILE A 212 -0.18 9.76 -13.38
C ILE A 212 1.08 10.31 -12.76
N ILE A 213 2.23 9.74 -13.12
CA ILE A 213 3.49 9.95 -12.41
C ILE A 213 4.56 10.30 -13.43
N TRP A 214 5.23 11.42 -13.19
CA TRP A 214 6.43 11.80 -13.90
C TRP A 214 7.66 11.52 -13.03
N SER A 215 8.70 10.90 -13.62
CA SER A 215 9.87 10.44 -12.87
C SER A 215 11.16 10.90 -13.51
N ILE A 216 12.11 11.35 -12.68
CA ILE A 216 13.44 11.76 -13.08
C ILE A 216 14.45 10.88 -12.36
N GLN A 217 15.37 10.26 -13.10
CA GLN A 217 16.46 9.52 -12.50
C GLN A 217 17.52 10.52 -11.99
N TYR A 218 17.91 10.41 -10.71
CA TYR A 218 18.94 11.27 -10.12
C TYR A 218 20.22 10.53 -9.75
N LYS A 219 20.17 9.21 -9.54
CA LYS A 219 21.32 8.39 -9.16
C LYS A 219 21.16 6.96 -9.67
N LYS A 220 22.26 6.24 -9.83
CA LYS A 220 22.30 4.78 -10.03
C LYS A 220 23.03 4.16 -8.86
N ILE A 221 22.53 3.05 -8.36
CA ILE A 221 23.18 2.23 -7.34
C ILE A 221 23.37 0.80 -7.87
N ASN A 222 24.32 0.07 -7.32
CA ASN A 222 24.45 -1.35 -7.59
C ASN A 222 23.59 -2.13 -6.60
N ALA A 223 22.49 -2.70 -7.08
CA ALA A 223 21.60 -3.54 -6.29
C ALA A 223 22.06 -5.00 -6.35
N ILE A 224 22.04 -5.69 -5.21
CA ILE A 224 22.47 -7.07 -5.09
C ILE A 224 21.41 -7.99 -5.70
N MET A 225 21.80 -8.87 -6.63
CA MET A 225 20.96 -9.96 -7.08
C MET A 225 21.03 -11.12 -6.08
N LYS A 226 19.92 -11.44 -5.47
CA LYS A 226 19.82 -12.67 -4.67
C LYS A 226 19.57 -13.83 -5.64
N LYS A 227 20.63 -14.61 -5.93
CA LYS A 227 20.52 -15.83 -6.74
C LYS A 227 19.48 -16.74 -6.09
N GLU A 228 18.43 -17.08 -6.81
CA GLU A 228 17.52 -18.14 -6.39
C GLU A 228 18.33 -19.43 -6.48
N VAL A 229 18.56 -20.07 -5.34
CA VAL A 229 19.03 -21.45 -5.32
C VAL A 229 17.89 -22.25 -5.97
N PRO A 230 18.13 -22.99 -7.06
CA PRO A 230 17.10 -23.87 -7.59
C PRO A 230 16.64 -24.78 -6.45
N GLU A 231 15.35 -24.84 -6.16
CA GLU A 231 14.80 -25.91 -5.35
C GLU A 231 15.18 -27.19 -6.07
N GLU A 232 16.08 -27.99 -5.46
CA GLU A 232 16.30 -29.36 -5.87
C GLU A 232 14.92 -30.02 -5.84
N THR A 233 14.42 -30.31 -7.03
CA THR A 233 13.26 -31.16 -7.20
C THR A 233 13.68 -32.52 -6.64
N GLU A 234 13.22 -32.86 -5.43
CA GLU A 234 13.33 -34.21 -4.92
C GLU A 234 12.66 -35.13 -5.96
N GLU A 235 13.47 -35.83 -6.72
CA GLU A 235 12.98 -36.96 -7.54
C GLU A 235 12.29 -37.93 -6.59
N PRO A 236 11.06 -38.37 -6.87
CA PRO A 236 10.45 -39.41 -6.08
C PRO A 236 11.25 -40.71 -6.26
N ASP A 237 11.85 -41.19 -5.16
CA ASP A 237 12.56 -42.45 -5.02
C ASP A 237 11.63 -43.57 -5.50
N ASP A 238 11.85 -44.02 -6.74
CA ASP A 238 11.21 -45.19 -7.33
C ASP A 238 11.82 -46.45 -6.72
N LYS A 239 11.31 -46.85 -5.54
CA LYS A 239 11.59 -48.17 -5.00
C LYS A 239 10.76 -49.19 -5.72
N SER A 240 11.30 -49.67 -6.87
CA SER A 240 10.87 -50.93 -7.48
C SER A 240 11.17 -52.09 -6.52
N THR A 241 10.13 -52.59 -5.86
CA THR A 241 10.20 -53.86 -5.15
C THR A 241 9.63 -54.95 -6.07
N THR A 242 10.56 -55.72 -6.64
CA THR A 242 10.33 -57.01 -7.27
C THR A 242 9.81 -58.01 -6.25
N GLY A 243 8.66 -58.64 -6.53
CA GLY A 243 8.11 -59.73 -5.69
C GLY A 243 6.94 -60.38 -6.34
N THR A 244 7.20 -61.29 -7.25
CA THR A 244 6.77 -62.68 -7.45
C THR A 244 5.36 -63.11 -7.06
N THR A 245 4.65 -63.64 -8.07
CA THR A 245 3.78 -64.84 -8.19
C THR A 245 2.50 -64.93 -7.38
N GLY A 246 1.39 -65.17 -8.08
CA GLY A 246 0.20 -65.90 -7.52
C GLY A 246 -1.11 -65.64 -8.21
N THR A 247 -1.35 -66.32 -9.30
CA THR A 247 -2.53 -67.14 -9.70
C THR A 247 -3.96 -66.72 -9.36
N SER A 248 -4.76 -66.65 -10.42
CA SER A 248 -6.12 -67.13 -10.62
C SER A 248 -7.31 -66.43 -9.94
N GLY A 249 -8.32 -66.14 -10.75
CA GLY A 249 -9.69 -66.28 -10.33
C GLY A 249 -10.68 -65.23 -10.83
N THR A 250 -11.19 -65.37 -12.02
CA THR A 250 -12.58 -65.46 -12.43
C THR A 250 -13.59 -64.37 -12.02
N SER A 251 -14.15 -63.76 -13.06
CA SER A 251 -15.61 -63.60 -13.32
C SER A 251 -16.44 -62.54 -12.57
N GLY A 252 -17.19 -61.83 -13.38
CA GLY A 252 -18.52 -61.34 -13.02
C GLY A 252 -18.69 -59.83 -13.12
N ASN A 253 -18.99 -59.29 -14.22
CA ASN A 253 -20.26 -59.04 -14.87
C ASN A 253 -21.16 -57.94 -14.21
N SER A 254 -21.56 -57.06 -15.06
CA SER A 254 -22.85 -56.37 -15.18
C SER A 254 -23.13 -55.09 -14.38
N GLN A 255 -23.33 -54.10 -15.15
CA GLN A 255 -24.59 -53.36 -15.49
C GLN A 255 -24.90 -52.17 -14.60
N GLN A 256 -24.89 -51.05 -15.25
CA GLN A 256 -26.09 -50.30 -15.72
C GLN A 256 -26.87 -49.51 -14.64
N GLY A 257 -27.11 -48.29 -14.97
CA GLY A 257 -28.29 -47.56 -14.52
C GLY A 257 -28.02 -46.11 -14.15
N ARG A 258 -28.07 -45.18 -15.04
CA ARG A 258 -29.25 -44.40 -15.47
C ARG A 258 -29.73 -43.34 -14.44
N ILE A 259 -29.50 -42.06 -14.76
CA ILE A 259 -30.50 -41.01 -15.10
C ILE A 259 -31.27 -40.33 -13.95
N ARG A 260 -31.25 -38.98 -14.06
CA ARG A 260 -32.24 -37.93 -13.64
C ARG A 260 -32.18 -37.52 -12.17
N GLN A 261 -32.23 -36.28 -11.83
CA GLN A 261 -32.84 -35.05 -12.42
C GLN A 261 -31.97 -33.86 -12.12
#